data_6a273e906730538f1881dc33d5a4776f
#
_entry.id   6a273e906730538f1881dc33d5a4776f
#
_cell.length_a   1.000
_cell.length_b   1.000
_cell.length_c   1.000
_cell.angle_alpha   90.00
_cell.angle_beta   90.00
_cell.angle_gamma   90.00
#
_symmetry.space_group_name_H-M   'P 1'
#
loop_
_entity.id
_entity.type
_entity.pdbx_description
1 polymer ?
#
loop_
_entity_poly.entity_id
_entity_poly.type
_entity_poly.pdbx_seq_one_letter_code
_entity_poly.pdbx_strand_id
1 'polypeptide(L)' 'MGYSVDVIFLNKNLQVIDIVYEMKPWKISKFYRSAYYVLELQVGKASKINISDTLTIIKND' A
#
# COMPACT_ATOMS: atom_id res chain seq x y z
N MET A 1 -2.39 -14.13 13.35
CA MET A 1 -1.57 -12.93 13.35
C MET A 1 -2.37 -11.76 13.84
N GLY A 2 -1.90 -11.13 14.88
CA GLY A 2 -2.65 -10.06 15.54
C GLY A 2 -2.26 -8.64 15.13
N TYR A 3 -1.35 -8.48 14.20
CA TYR A 3 -0.89 -7.14 13.81
C TYR A 3 -1.66 -6.62 12.61
N SER A 4 -1.68 -5.29 12.50
CA SER A 4 -2.25 -4.60 11.34
C SER A 4 -1.13 -4.00 10.51
N VAL A 5 -1.43 -3.66 9.27
CA VAL A 5 -0.48 -3.02 8.35
C VAL A 5 -1.18 -1.85 7.65
N ASP A 6 -0.39 -0.89 7.23
CA ASP A 6 -0.87 0.13 6.30
C ASP A 6 -0.66 -0.41 4.89
N VAL A 7 -1.68 -0.31 4.05
CA VAL A 7 -1.66 -0.88 2.70
C VAL A 7 -1.83 0.23 1.68
N ILE A 8 -0.91 0.28 0.74
CA ILE A 8 -0.91 1.26 -0.33
C ILE A 8 -1.20 0.53 -1.63
N PHE A 9 -2.20 0.99 -2.35
CA PHE A 9 -2.58 0.44 -3.64
C PHE A 9 -2.08 1.35 -4.75
N LEU A 10 -1.41 0.76 -5.72
CA LEU A 10 -0.73 1.49 -6.78
C LEU A 10 -1.20 1.01 -8.15
N ASN A 11 -1.24 1.92 -9.11
CA ASN A 11 -1.45 1.55 -10.51
C ASN A 11 -0.12 1.09 -11.13
N LYS A 12 -0.16 0.74 -12.41
CA LYS A 12 1.03 0.24 -13.10
C LYS A 12 2.15 1.27 -13.22
N ASN A 13 1.84 2.55 -13.03
CA ASN A 13 2.81 3.64 -13.08
C ASN A 13 3.36 3.98 -11.69
N LEU A 14 3.06 3.15 -10.68
CA LEU A 14 3.46 3.36 -9.29
C LEU A 14 2.84 4.61 -8.69
N GLN A 15 1.70 5.03 -9.21
CA GLN A 15 0.95 6.12 -8.63
C GLN A 15 -0.01 5.57 -7.57
N VAL A 16 -0.04 6.22 -6.42
CA VAL A 16 -0.91 5.81 -5.31
C VAL A 16 -2.36 6.10 -5.67
N ILE A 17 -3.18 5.07 -5.70
CA ILE A 17 -4.60 5.19 -6.01
C ILE A 17 -5.49 5.03 -4.80
N ASP A 18 -4.99 4.39 -3.74
CA ASP A 18 -5.73 4.25 -2.50
C ASP A 18 -4.77 3.90 -1.36
N ILE A 19 -5.15 4.27 -0.15
CA ILE A 19 -4.40 3.93 1.06
C ILE A 19 -5.40 3.47 2.10
N VAL A 20 -5.17 2.31 2.70
CA VAL A 20 -5.99 1.81 3.80
C VAL A 20 -5.10 1.64 5.01
N TYR A 21 -5.43 2.37 6.06
CA TYR A 21 -4.64 2.37 7.29
C TYR A 21 -5.11 1.26 8.23
N GLU A 22 -4.16 0.66 8.94
CA GLU A 22 -4.43 -0.34 9.98
C GLU A 22 -5.32 -1.48 9.49
N MET A 23 -5.02 -1.98 8.29
CA MET A 23 -5.76 -3.09 7.72
C MET A 23 -5.28 -4.41 8.31
N LYS A 24 -6.21 -5.29 8.60
CA LYS A 24 -5.87 -6.67 8.97
C LYS A 24 -5.40 -7.43 7.74
N PRO A 25 -4.30 -8.20 7.84
CA PRO A 25 -3.71 -8.85 6.65
C PRO A 25 -4.68 -9.72 5.86
N TRP A 26 -5.60 -10.40 6.53
CA TRP A 26 -6.54 -11.29 5.84
C TRP A 26 -7.61 -10.55 5.03
N LYS A 27 -7.71 -9.23 5.18
CA LYS A 27 -8.68 -8.44 4.42
C LYS A 27 -8.12 -7.87 3.13
N ILE A 28 -6.82 -8.00 2.91
CA ILE A 28 -6.15 -7.37 1.76
C ILE A 28 -6.72 -7.89 0.44
N SER A 29 -7.05 -9.16 0.37
CA SER A 29 -7.54 -9.77 -0.86
C SER A 29 -8.83 -9.14 -1.38
N LYS A 30 -9.64 -8.54 -0.51
CA LYS A 30 -10.89 -7.88 -0.92
C LYS A 30 -10.63 -6.63 -1.77
N PHE A 31 -9.47 -6.01 -1.60
CA PHE A 31 -9.13 -4.76 -2.29
C PHE A 31 -8.15 -4.97 -3.43
N TYR A 32 -7.66 -6.18 -3.59
CA TYR A 32 -6.58 -6.49 -4.52
C TYR A 32 -6.94 -6.27 -5.99
N ARG A 33 -8.22 -6.35 -6.33
CA ARG A 33 -8.68 -6.37 -7.72
C ARG A 33 -8.42 -5.09 -8.49
N SER A 34 -8.45 -3.95 -7.81
CA SER A 34 -8.33 -2.66 -8.48
C SER A 34 -6.91 -2.12 -8.51
N ALA A 35 -5.98 -2.81 -7.90
CA ALA A 35 -4.60 -2.36 -7.83
C ALA A 35 -3.70 -3.20 -8.72
N TYR A 36 -2.73 -2.55 -9.33
CA TYR A 36 -1.69 -3.26 -10.06
C TYR A 36 -0.59 -3.74 -9.12
N TYR A 37 -0.24 -2.91 -8.13
CA TYR A 37 0.71 -3.25 -7.08
C TYR A 37 0.07 -2.98 -5.72
N VAL A 38 0.47 -3.76 -4.73
CA VAL A 38 0.06 -3.58 -3.35
C VAL A 38 1.31 -3.54 -2.49
N LEU A 39 1.43 -2.50 -1.69
CA LEU A 39 2.57 -2.31 -0.79
C LEU A 39 2.07 -2.33 0.65
N GLU A 40 2.66 -3.20 1.47
CA GLU A 40 2.33 -3.30 2.89
C GLU A 40 3.44 -2.65 3.72
N LEU A 41 3.04 -1.80 4.65
CA LEU A 41 3.96 -1.08 5.52
C LEU A 41 3.55 -1.28 6.98
N GLN A 42 4.49 -1.09 7.89
CA GLN A 42 4.15 -1.02 9.30
C GLN A 42 3.19 0.14 9.54
N VAL A 43 2.27 -0.05 10.49
CA VAL A 43 1.32 1.01 10.85
C VAL A 43 2.07 2.29 11.19
N GLY A 44 1.61 3.39 10.60
CA GLY A 44 2.23 4.70 10.75
C GLY A 44 3.22 5.09 9.67
N LYS A 45 3.74 4.12 8.93
CA LYS A 45 4.74 4.41 7.88
C LYS A 45 4.15 5.05 6.64
N ALA A 46 2.84 4.91 6.43
CA ALA A 46 2.16 5.52 5.29
C ALA A 46 1.71 6.95 5.55
N SER A 47 1.97 7.51 6.72
CA SER A 47 1.46 8.82 7.11
C SER A 47 1.92 9.98 6.21
N LYS A 48 3.06 9.82 5.54
CA LYS A 48 3.61 10.84 4.64
C LYS A 48 3.29 10.60 3.19
N ILE A 49 2.52 9.56 2.89
CA ILE A 49 2.16 9.19 1.52
C ILE A 49 0.73 9.64 1.27
N ASN A 50 0.50 10.28 0.13
CA ASN A 50 -0.81 10.79 -0.25
C ASN A 50 -1.28 10.13 -1.53
N ILE A 51 -2.61 10.07 -1.70
CA ILE A 51 -3.21 9.61 -2.95
C ILE A 51 -2.72 10.51 -4.07
N SER A 52 -2.44 9.93 -5.21
CA SER A 52 -1.85 10.55 -6.40
C SER A 52 -0.34 10.74 -6.35
N ASP A 53 0.31 10.46 -5.21
CA ASP A 53 1.78 10.44 -5.18
C ASP A 53 2.30 9.36 -6.11
N THR A 54 3.44 9.63 -6.72
CA THR A 54 4.15 8.63 -7.52
C THR A 54 5.33 8.13 -6.72
N LEU A 55 5.38 6.81 -6.53
CA LEU A 55 6.46 6.20 -5.77
C LEU A 55 7.59 5.76 -6.69
N THR A 56 8.79 5.78 -6.14
CA THR A 56 9.98 5.30 -6.84
C THR A 56 10.50 4.08 -6.10
N ILE A 57 10.68 2.99 -6.81
CA ILE A 57 11.26 1.78 -6.23
C ILE A 57 12.76 1.83 -6.50
N ILE A 58 13.53 1.82 -5.41
CA ILE A 58 14.98 1.80 -5.49
C ILE A 58 15.43 0.39 -5.17
N LYS A 59 16.14 -0.22 -6.13
CA LYS A 59 16.73 -1.54 -5.90
C LYS A 59 18.14 -1.36 -5.39
N ASN A 60 18.40 -2.00 -4.27
CA ASN A 60 19.77 -2.11 -3.74
C ASN A 60 20.29 -3.49 -4.09
N ASP A 61 21.28 -3.51 -4.90
CA ASP A 61 21.95 -4.76 -5.28
C ASP A 61 23.03 -5.14 -4.29
#